data_a3a0db8f012e4a14c744c463a62676b4
#
_entry.id   a3a0db8f012e4a14c744c463a62676b4
#
_cell.length_a   1.000
_cell.length_b   1.000
_cell.length_c   1.000
_cell.angle_alpha   90.00
_cell.angle_beta   90.00
_cell.angle_gamma   90.00
#
_symmetry.space_group_name_H-M   'P 1'
#
loop_
_entity.id
_entity.type
_entity.pdbx_description
1 polymer ?
#
loop_
_entity_poly.entity_id
_entity_poly.type
_entity_poly.pdbx_seq_one_letter_code
_entity_poly.pdbx_strand_id
1 'polypeptide(L)'
;MASIKKRKSTFSVIYWYLDNAGERKQKWDTLETKKEAKQRKAFVEYYQEKYGYVIVPLEEQFARQIDESKKELDSTDKDITLRDFLKIFVNLYGTSKWSPSTFSSKVGTIENYINPLIGNWKLNEITTKKLSAYYNDLLSVPEVPRANRKATGRCVQPANIKKIHDIIRCALNQAIRWEYIDTNKRNPASLATLPKVPKVKRKVWSVDTFREAIQQSDDDLLTICMHLAFSCSMRIGEITGLIWEDVVIDEQSIATNNARVIINKELSRVNAQAMQKLKEKDIIKIFPTQKPHCTTRLVLKTPKTETSNRTVWLPKTVAELLVQYQKDQKELQEFLGDAYNNYNLVIALENGNPVESRIVRDRFQKLCEQNGYEKVVFHSLRHLSTGYKLKMTNGDVKSVQGDTGHAEAEMVTDVYSEIIDEDRRYNAQKMDEQFYSTLNHDSEMQPQNEEVQPESNCLSDSDMELLQLLKSLTPEMKEMLLKQSASK
;
A
#
# COMPACT_ATOMS: atom_id res chain seq x y z
N MET A 1 9.27 -19.85 28.81
CA MET A 1 10.20 -19.24 29.79
C MET A 1 11.48 -20.04 29.82
N ALA A 2 12.60 -19.37 29.97
CA ALA A 2 13.89 -20.02 30.14
C ALA A 2 14.12 -20.40 31.61
N SER A 3 14.80 -21.52 31.85
CA SER A 3 15.13 -21.96 33.21
C SER A 3 16.64 -22.16 33.34
N ILE A 4 17.17 -21.95 34.58
CA ILE A 4 18.57 -22.22 34.86
C ILE A 4 18.65 -23.46 35.73
N LYS A 5 19.50 -24.43 35.35
CA LYS A 5 19.79 -25.63 36.12
C LYS A 5 21.28 -25.68 36.47
N LYS A 6 21.58 -25.82 37.74
CA LYS A 6 22.99 -25.97 38.23
C LYS A 6 23.44 -27.42 37.96
N ARG A 7 24.62 -27.59 37.38
CA ARG A 7 25.30 -28.88 37.18
C ARG A 7 26.72 -28.77 37.80
N LYS A 8 27.05 -29.67 38.70
CA LYS A 8 28.37 -29.69 39.38
C LYS A 8 29.08 -28.31 39.43
N SER A 9 29.93 -28.00 38.45
CA SER A 9 30.68 -26.76 38.31
C SER A 9 30.10 -25.74 37.32
N THR A 10 29.06 -26.13 36.56
CA THR A 10 28.51 -25.29 35.49
C THR A 10 27.02 -25.01 35.69
N PHE A 11 26.49 -24.07 34.89
CA PHE A 11 25.10 -23.66 34.88
C PHE A 11 24.55 -23.83 33.47
N SER A 12 23.43 -24.52 33.31
CA SER A 12 22.77 -24.67 32.01
C SER A 12 21.48 -23.82 31.93
N VAL A 13 21.37 -23.01 30.89
CA VAL A 13 20.15 -22.28 30.55
C VAL A 13 19.38 -23.14 29.57
N ILE A 14 18.15 -23.50 29.92
CA ILE A 14 17.29 -24.40 29.15
C ILE A 14 16.14 -23.58 28.59
N TYR A 15 15.95 -23.61 27.26
CA TYR A 15 14.88 -22.89 26.60
C TYR A 15 14.44 -23.59 25.30
N TRP A 16 13.25 -23.21 24.84
CA TRP A 16 12.71 -23.71 23.59
C TRP A 16 12.94 -22.68 22.48
N TYR A 17 13.29 -23.15 21.29
CA TYR A 17 13.48 -22.35 20.09
C TYR A 17 12.75 -22.99 18.91
N LEU A 18 12.51 -22.19 17.87
CA LEU A 18 12.03 -22.68 16.58
C LEU A 18 13.23 -22.85 15.64
N ASP A 19 13.36 -24.03 15.06
CA ASP A 19 14.37 -24.26 14.03
C ASP A 19 13.97 -23.64 12.68
N ASN A 20 14.81 -23.80 11.66
CA ASN A 20 14.57 -23.26 10.33
C ASN A 20 13.32 -23.87 9.63
N ALA A 21 12.87 -25.04 10.06
CA ALA A 21 11.65 -25.69 9.59
C ALA A 21 10.40 -25.23 10.36
N GLY A 22 10.56 -24.41 11.40
CA GLY A 22 9.48 -23.97 12.28
C GLY A 22 9.13 -24.97 13.37
N GLU A 23 9.92 -26.03 13.55
CA GLU A 23 9.73 -27.01 14.60
C GLU A 23 10.29 -26.53 15.93
N ARG A 24 9.58 -26.87 17.01
CA ARG A 24 9.94 -26.48 18.36
C ARG A 24 10.95 -27.46 18.96
N LYS A 25 12.19 -26.99 19.17
CA LYS A 25 13.29 -27.75 19.77
C LYS A 25 13.77 -27.16 21.07
N GLN A 26 14.28 -28.01 21.96
CA GLN A 26 14.85 -27.58 23.24
C GLN A 26 16.36 -27.41 23.10
N LYS A 27 16.90 -26.29 23.61
CA LYS A 27 18.35 -26.03 23.66
C LYS A 27 18.84 -25.89 25.10
N TRP A 28 20.06 -26.29 25.32
CA TRP A 28 20.77 -26.23 26.58
C TRP A 28 22.09 -25.51 26.35
N ASP A 29 22.17 -24.25 26.83
CA ASP A 29 23.43 -23.49 26.80
C ASP A 29 24.14 -23.68 28.11
N THR A 30 25.31 -24.30 28.11
CA THR A 30 26.12 -24.56 29.32
C THR A 30 27.16 -23.46 29.50
N LEU A 31 27.16 -22.82 30.65
CA LEU A 31 27.95 -21.64 31.00
C LEU A 31 28.73 -21.90 32.30
N GLU A 32 29.88 -21.27 32.45
CA GLU A 32 30.78 -21.53 33.57
C GLU A 32 30.31 -20.82 34.85
N THR A 33 29.73 -19.63 34.72
CA THR A 33 29.35 -18.83 35.88
C THR A 33 27.83 -18.61 36.00
N LYS A 34 27.37 -18.45 37.25
CA LYS A 34 25.97 -18.12 37.54
C LYS A 34 25.58 -16.76 36.97
N LYS A 35 26.54 -15.83 36.86
CA LYS A 35 26.30 -14.48 36.29
C LYS A 35 26.00 -14.56 34.81
N GLU A 36 26.81 -15.28 34.08
CA GLU A 36 26.60 -15.54 32.64
C GLU A 36 25.26 -16.26 32.35
N ALA A 37 24.93 -17.28 33.18
CA ALA A 37 23.66 -17.96 33.07
C ALA A 37 22.46 -17.04 33.29
N LYS A 38 22.54 -16.07 34.22
CA LYS A 38 21.50 -15.06 34.41
C LYS A 38 21.41 -14.11 33.24
N GLN A 39 22.53 -13.64 32.70
CA GLN A 39 22.58 -12.78 31.53
C GLN A 39 22.00 -13.51 30.29
N ARG A 40 22.42 -14.76 30.14
CA ARG A 40 21.89 -15.59 29.03
C ARG A 40 20.40 -15.84 29.17
N LYS A 41 19.90 -16.11 30.37
CA LYS A 41 18.47 -16.24 30.61
C LYS A 41 17.71 -14.96 30.27
N ALA A 42 18.17 -13.81 30.73
CA ALA A 42 17.55 -12.52 30.45
C ALA A 42 17.53 -12.20 28.95
N PHE A 43 18.61 -12.53 28.23
CA PHE A 43 18.69 -12.40 26.78
C PHE A 43 17.65 -13.30 26.06
N VAL A 44 17.53 -14.56 26.46
CA VAL A 44 16.55 -15.50 25.94
C VAL A 44 15.13 -15.00 26.17
N GLU A 45 14.84 -14.51 27.37
CA GLU A 45 13.51 -13.98 27.74
C GLU A 45 13.17 -12.71 26.97
N TYR A 46 14.13 -11.79 26.79
CA TYR A 46 13.97 -10.60 25.96
C TYR A 46 13.60 -10.96 24.51
N TYR A 47 14.30 -11.91 23.92
CA TYR A 47 13.99 -12.35 22.56
C TYR A 47 12.64 -13.06 22.46
N GLN A 48 12.29 -13.85 23.47
CA GLN A 48 11.01 -14.53 23.56
C GLN A 48 9.85 -13.54 23.69
N GLU A 49 10.04 -12.46 24.43
CA GLU A 49 9.07 -11.38 24.59
C GLU A 49 8.94 -10.56 23.31
N LYS A 50 10.06 -10.14 22.74
CA LYS A 50 10.11 -9.30 21.55
C LYS A 50 9.62 -10.01 20.29
N TYR A 51 9.96 -11.27 20.10
CA TYR A 51 9.70 -12.03 18.87
C TYR A 51 8.72 -13.19 19.05
N GLY A 52 8.32 -13.53 20.28
CA GLY A 52 7.39 -14.63 20.62
C GLY A 52 8.03 -16.02 20.58
N TYR A 53 9.27 -16.13 20.18
CA TYR A 53 10.06 -17.35 20.19
C TYR A 53 11.55 -17.02 20.29
N VAL A 54 12.32 -17.98 20.73
CA VAL A 54 13.79 -17.86 20.78
C VAL A 54 14.36 -18.50 19.54
N ILE A 55 15.25 -17.79 18.89
CA ILE A 55 16.09 -18.33 17.82
C ILE A 55 17.45 -18.68 18.41
N VAL A 56 18.13 -19.67 17.83
CA VAL A 56 19.55 -19.97 18.13
C VAL A 56 20.35 -18.66 18.11
N PRO A 57 21.30 -18.43 19.03
CA PRO A 57 21.99 -17.17 19.21
C PRO A 57 22.39 -16.56 17.88
N LEU A 58 22.04 -15.27 17.72
CA LEU A 58 22.38 -14.49 16.52
C LEU A 58 23.86 -14.62 16.16
N GLU A 59 24.73 -14.69 17.14
CA GLU A 59 26.18 -14.88 16.96
C GLU A 59 26.55 -16.20 16.28
N GLU A 60 25.93 -17.31 16.69
CA GLU A 60 26.16 -18.62 16.04
C GLU A 60 25.51 -18.69 14.65
N GLN A 61 24.36 -18.03 14.45
CA GLN A 61 23.73 -17.93 13.15
C GLN A 61 24.55 -17.05 12.20
N PHE A 62 25.09 -15.95 12.68
CA PHE A 62 25.95 -15.08 11.88
C PHE A 62 27.28 -15.75 11.55
N ALA A 63 27.92 -16.42 12.50
CA ALA A 63 29.17 -17.14 12.25
C ALA A 63 28.96 -18.26 11.21
N ARG A 64 27.90 -19.08 11.37
CA ARG A 64 27.56 -20.12 10.41
C ARG A 64 27.17 -19.57 9.04
N GLN A 65 26.36 -18.50 8.99
CA GLN A 65 25.97 -17.85 7.73
C GLN A 65 27.15 -17.20 7.02
N ILE A 66 28.09 -16.60 7.77
CA ILE A 66 29.31 -16.01 7.21
C ILE A 66 30.22 -17.13 6.66
N ASP A 67 30.37 -18.24 7.38
CA ASP A 67 31.20 -19.36 6.92
C ASP A 67 30.55 -20.14 5.75
N GLU A 68 29.23 -20.34 5.79
CA GLU A 68 28.49 -20.93 4.67
C GLU A 68 28.50 -19.98 3.46
N SER A 69 28.26 -18.68 3.66
CA SER A 69 28.32 -17.69 2.58
C SER A 69 29.72 -17.53 2.00
N LYS A 70 30.79 -17.63 2.82
CA LYS A 70 32.17 -17.60 2.29
C LYS A 70 32.50 -18.83 1.49
N LYS A 71 32.08 -20.02 1.93
CA LYS A 71 32.26 -21.27 1.18
C LYS A 71 31.44 -21.30 -0.12
N GLU A 72 30.23 -20.69 -0.10
CA GLU A 72 29.39 -20.55 -1.29
C GLU A 72 29.91 -19.47 -2.25
N LEU A 73 30.55 -18.38 -1.75
CA LEU A 73 31.13 -17.35 -2.62
C LEU A 73 32.38 -17.81 -3.40
N ASP A 74 33.14 -18.74 -2.85
CA ASP A 74 34.36 -19.23 -3.50
C ASP A 74 34.12 -20.33 -4.56
N SER A 75 32.88 -20.87 -4.63
CA SER A 75 32.51 -21.89 -5.64
C SER A 75 31.67 -21.29 -6.76
N THR A 76 32.30 -20.76 -7.81
CA THR A 76 31.67 -20.54 -9.12
C THR A 76 31.39 -21.88 -9.81
N ASP A 77 30.63 -22.74 -9.14
CA ASP A 77 30.25 -24.03 -9.74
C ASP A 77 29.20 -23.77 -10.83
N LYS A 78 29.62 -23.83 -12.08
CA LYS A 78 28.73 -23.69 -13.26
C LYS A 78 27.64 -24.75 -13.34
N ASP A 79 27.70 -25.76 -12.49
CA ASP A 79 26.75 -26.88 -12.40
C ASP A 79 25.73 -26.73 -11.26
N ILE A 80 25.66 -25.53 -10.63
CA ILE A 80 24.76 -25.25 -9.51
C ILE A 80 23.29 -25.47 -9.89
N THR A 81 22.50 -26.04 -8.97
CA THR A 81 21.04 -26.18 -9.15
C THR A 81 20.32 -24.84 -8.93
N LEU A 82 19.13 -24.70 -9.52
CA LEU A 82 18.30 -23.52 -9.30
C LEU A 82 17.97 -23.34 -7.81
N ARG A 83 17.73 -24.44 -7.08
CA ARG A 83 17.46 -24.41 -5.63
C ARG A 83 18.62 -23.80 -4.86
N ASP A 84 19.83 -24.24 -5.11
CA ASP A 84 21.01 -23.78 -4.37
C ASP A 84 21.35 -22.34 -4.75
N PHE A 85 21.24 -21.99 -6.04
CA PHE A 85 21.36 -20.62 -6.47
C PHE A 85 20.30 -19.70 -5.83
N LEU A 86 19.04 -20.13 -5.72
CA LEU A 86 17.99 -19.35 -5.08
C LEU A 86 18.25 -19.09 -3.59
N LYS A 87 18.94 -20.02 -2.88
CA LYS A 87 19.40 -19.76 -1.50
C LYS A 87 20.40 -18.58 -1.47
N ILE A 88 21.39 -18.59 -2.37
CA ILE A 88 22.38 -17.52 -2.51
C ILE A 88 21.68 -16.21 -2.88
N PHE A 89 20.79 -16.25 -3.88
CA PHE A 89 20.02 -15.09 -4.33
C PHE A 89 19.17 -14.47 -3.21
N VAL A 90 18.47 -15.27 -2.42
CA VAL A 90 17.69 -14.79 -1.27
C VAL A 90 18.60 -14.18 -0.21
N ASN A 91 19.74 -14.82 0.09
CA ASN A 91 20.64 -14.37 1.14
C ASN A 91 21.40 -13.08 0.76
N LEU A 92 21.86 -12.92 -0.47
CA LEU A 92 22.63 -11.76 -0.90
C LEU A 92 21.73 -10.64 -1.45
N TYR A 93 20.88 -10.96 -2.42
CA TYR A 93 20.03 -9.98 -3.07
C TYR A 93 18.76 -9.68 -2.25
N GLY A 94 18.10 -10.74 -1.77
CA GLY A 94 16.84 -10.64 -1.05
C GLY A 94 16.97 -9.82 0.25
N THR A 95 18.00 -10.10 1.06
CA THR A 95 18.24 -9.35 2.31
C THR A 95 18.59 -7.89 2.07
N SER A 96 19.28 -7.58 0.98
CA SER A 96 19.67 -6.21 0.64
C SER A 96 18.52 -5.39 0.07
N LYS A 97 17.70 -5.99 -0.84
CA LYS A 97 16.76 -5.24 -1.68
C LYS A 97 15.30 -5.34 -1.24
N TRP A 98 14.90 -6.41 -0.53
CA TRP A 98 13.50 -6.63 -0.23
C TRP A 98 13.10 -6.07 1.13
N SER A 99 11.88 -5.54 1.20
CA SER A 99 11.22 -5.25 2.48
C SER A 99 10.80 -6.56 3.18
N PRO A 100 10.59 -6.58 4.50
CA PRO A 100 10.23 -7.79 5.24
C PRO A 100 9.00 -8.54 4.69
N SER A 101 7.97 -7.82 4.27
CA SER A 101 6.77 -8.41 3.68
C SER A 101 7.04 -9.03 2.30
N THR A 102 7.86 -8.34 1.48
CA THR A 102 8.30 -8.83 0.16
C THR A 102 9.19 -10.07 0.30
N PHE A 103 10.12 -10.03 1.26
CA PHE A 103 11.01 -11.15 1.57
C PHE A 103 10.19 -12.40 1.92
N SER A 104 9.31 -12.31 2.90
CA SER A 104 8.46 -13.44 3.32
C SER A 104 7.59 -13.97 2.18
N SER A 105 6.99 -13.08 1.38
CA SER A 105 6.15 -13.49 0.24
C SER A 105 6.95 -14.21 -0.85
N LYS A 106 8.13 -13.67 -1.22
CA LYS A 106 8.97 -14.26 -2.28
C LYS A 106 9.60 -15.57 -1.84
N VAL A 107 10.10 -15.67 -0.60
CA VAL A 107 10.62 -16.91 -0.03
C VAL A 107 9.51 -17.98 -0.02
N GLY A 108 8.32 -17.65 0.48
CA GLY A 108 7.19 -18.57 0.45
C GLY A 108 6.81 -19.02 -0.97
N THR A 109 6.92 -18.14 -1.96
CA THR A 109 6.68 -18.52 -3.37
C THR A 109 7.77 -19.44 -3.90
N ILE A 110 9.03 -19.20 -3.57
CA ILE A 110 10.16 -20.06 -3.94
C ILE A 110 9.98 -21.45 -3.34
N GLU A 111 9.68 -21.55 -2.06
CA GLU A 111 9.55 -22.82 -1.35
C GLU A 111 8.30 -23.62 -1.76
N ASN A 112 7.20 -22.93 -2.08
CA ASN A 112 5.94 -23.62 -2.39
C ASN A 112 5.81 -24.02 -3.87
N TYR A 113 6.43 -23.28 -4.80
CA TYR A 113 6.18 -23.49 -6.23
C TYR A 113 7.45 -23.69 -7.06
N ILE A 114 8.57 -23.03 -6.74
CA ILE A 114 9.78 -23.12 -7.56
C ILE A 114 10.62 -24.32 -7.14
N ASN A 115 11.02 -24.39 -5.88
CA ASN A 115 11.91 -25.44 -5.38
C ASN A 115 11.33 -26.86 -5.53
N PRO A 116 10.04 -27.14 -5.26
CA PRO A 116 9.49 -28.46 -5.39
C PRO A 116 9.43 -28.97 -6.83
N LEU A 117 9.19 -28.08 -7.79
CA LEU A 117 8.89 -28.45 -9.17
C LEU A 117 10.13 -28.39 -10.10
N ILE A 118 10.90 -27.31 -9.97
CA ILE A 118 12.03 -27.04 -10.87
C ILE A 118 13.36 -26.75 -10.14
N GLY A 119 13.39 -26.86 -8.80
CA GLY A 119 14.57 -26.55 -8.01
C GLY A 119 15.79 -27.39 -8.34
N ASN A 120 15.60 -28.60 -8.84
CA ASN A 120 16.68 -29.50 -9.21
C ASN A 120 17.27 -29.26 -10.62
N TRP A 121 16.69 -28.30 -11.40
CA TRP A 121 17.26 -27.97 -12.70
C TRP A 121 18.60 -27.26 -12.52
N LYS A 122 19.59 -27.63 -13.32
CA LYS A 122 20.86 -26.93 -13.41
C LYS A 122 20.64 -25.59 -14.10
N LEU A 123 21.26 -24.52 -13.62
CA LEU A 123 21.09 -23.17 -14.19
C LEU A 123 21.35 -23.11 -15.69
N ASN A 124 22.40 -23.81 -16.15
CA ASN A 124 22.78 -23.85 -17.56
C ASN A 124 21.80 -24.61 -18.46
N GLU A 125 20.95 -25.47 -17.89
CA GLU A 125 19.93 -26.24 -18.60
C GLU A 125 18.56 -25.56 -18.67
N ILE A 126 18.41 -24.43 -18.02
CA ILE A 126 17.16 -23.66 -18.04
C ILE A 126 17.03 -23.00 -19.40
N THR A 127 15.99 -23.40 -20.14
CA THR A 127 15.68 -22.83 -21.46
C THR A 127 14.33 -22.14 -21.44
N THR A 128 14.09 -21.22 -22.39
CA THR A 128 12.81 -20.55 -22.58
C THR A 128 11.66 -21.56 -22.75
N LYS A 129 11.88 -22.64 -23.52
CA LYS A 129 10.89 -23.71 -23.74
C LYS A 129 10.53 -24.42 -22.45
N LYS A 130 11.54 -24.81 -21.62
CA LYS A 130 11.30 -25.48 -20.32
C LYS A 130 10.50 -24.57 -19.38
N LEU A 131 10.82 -23.27 -19.32
CA LEU A 131 10.09 -22.31 -18.47
C LEU A 131 8.66 -22.09 -18.96
N SER A 132 8.43 -21.99 -20.28
CA SER A 132 7.08 -21.85 -20.82
C SER A 132 6.21 -23.08 -20.51
N ALA A 133 6.77 -24.28 -20.61
CA ALA A 133 6.09 -25.52 -20.21
C ALA A 133 5.75 -25.51 -18.71
N TYR A 134 6.73 -25.20 -17.85
CA TYR A 134 6.51 -25.08 -16.41
C TYR A 134 5.40 -24.09 -16.04
N TYR A 135 5.34 -22.91 -16.67
CA TYR A 135 4.28 -21.95 -16.40
C TYR A 135 2.90 -22.44 -16.85
N ASN A 136 2.83 -23.23 -17.89
CA ASN A 136 1.59 -23.86 -18.31
C ASN A 136 1.15 -24.97 -17.35
N ASP A 137 2.09 -25.82 -16.91
CA ASP A 137 1.83 -26.90 -15.96
C ASP A 137 1.33 -26.37 -14.61
N LEU A 138 1.80 -25.19 -14.17
CA LEU A 138 1.33 -24.51 -12.95
C LEU A 138 -0.18 -24.26 -12.94
N LEU A 139 -0.83 -24.13 -14.08
CA LEU A 139 -2.30 -23.98 -14.16
C LEU A 139 -3.05 -25.19 -13.62
N SER A 140 -2.40 -26.35 -13.56
CA SER A 140 -2.97 -27.61 -13.03
C SER A 140 -2.49 -27.91 -11.60
N VAL A 141 -1.56 -27.14 -11.05
CA VAL A 141 -1.03 -27.31 -9.70
C VAL A 141 -1.99 -26.68 -8.67
N PRO A 142 -2.38 -27.40 -7.61
CA PRO A 142 -3.19 -26.83 -6.54
C PRO A 142 -2.49 -25.66 -5.83
N GLU A 143 -3.25 -24.63 -5.50
CA GLU A 143 -2.75 -23.51 -4.69
C GLU A 143 -2.38 -24.00 -3.28
N VAL A 144 -1.16 -23.72 -2.84
CA VAL A 144 -0.72 -23.99 -1.47
C VAL A 144 -1.47 -23.07 -0.50
N PRO A 145 -2.21 -23.60 0.47
CA PRO A 145 -2.94 -22.80 1.43
C PRO A 145 -1.99 -21.91 2.22
N ARG A 146 -2.39 -20.67 2.45
CA ARG A 146 -1.68 -19.82 3.41
C ARG A 146 -1.85 -20.38 4.82
N ALA A 147 -0.84 -20.21 5.68
CA ALA A 147 -0.92 -20.58 7.08
C ALA A 147 -2.27 -20.14 7.69
N ASN A 148 -2.95 -21.04 8.37
CA ASN A 148 -4.26 -20.84 9.02
C ASN A 148 -5.45 -20.58 8.05
N ARG A 149 -5.35 -20.95 6.78
CA ARG A 149 -6.48 -20.95 5.84
C ARG A 149 -6.74 -22.34 5.29
N LYS A 150 -8.00 -22.69 5.14
CA LYS A 150 -8.41 -23.95 4.46
C LYS A 150 -7.97 -23.92 2.99
N ALA A 151 -7.62 -25.06 2.45
CA ALA A 151 -7.35 -25.21 1.01
C ALA A 151 -8.61 -24.80 0.23
N THR A 152 -8.41 -23.98 -0.83
CA THR A 152 -9.53 -23.51 -1.66
C THR A 152 -9.92 -24.52 -2.74
N GLY A 153 -9.11 -25.56 -2.95
CA GLY A 153 -9.25 -26.52 -4.06
C GLY A 153 -8.98 -25.91 -5.45
N ARG A 154 -8.56 -24.63 -5.51
CA ARG A 154 -8.27 -23.94 -6.79
C ARG A 154 -6.84 -24.21 -7.21
N CYS A 155 -6.59 -24.23 -8.51
CA CYS A 155 -5.26 -24.25 -9.08
C CYS A 155 -4.62 -22.85 -9.10
N VAL A 156 -3.30 -22.81 -9.30
CA VAL A 156 -2.52 -21.57 -9.34
C VAL A 156 -3.04 -20.65 -10.46
N GLN A 157 -3.43 -19.44 -10.09
CA GLN A 157 -4.01 -18.48 -11.02
C GLN A 157 -2.94 -17.80 -11.88
N PRO A 158 -3.25 -17.38 -13.13
CA PRO A 158 -2.31 -16.70 -14.03
C PRO A 158 -1.59 -15.50 -13.40
N ALA A 159 -2.26 -14.73 -12.56
CA ALA A 159 -1.66 -13.61 -11.83
C ALA A 159 -0.59 -14.05 -10.81
N ASN A 160 -0.73 -15.24 -10.22
CA ASN A 160 0.28 -15.81 -9.33
C ASN A 160 1.45 -16.42 -10.13
N ILE A 161 1.16 -17.01 -11.30
CA ILE A 161 2.19 -17.49 -12.23
C ILE A 161 3.08 -16.33 -12.69
N LYS A 162 2.50 -15.15 -12.99
CA LYS A 162 3.28 -13.95 -13.30
C LYS A 162 4.23 -13.56 -12.16
N LYS A 163 3.80 -13.65 -10.90
CA LYS A 163 4.68 -13.36 -9.74
C LYS A 163 5.81 -14.39 -9.61
N ILE A 164 5.52 -15.67 -9.88
CA ILE A 164 6.54 -16.74 -9.91
C ILE A 164 7.57 -16.45 -11.01
N HIS A 165 7.09 -16.11 -12.21
CA HIS A 165 7.93 -15.69 -13.33
C HIS A 165 8.83 -14.49 -12.98
N ASP A 166 8.28 -13.45 -12.37
CA ASP A 166 9.03 -12.25 -11.98
C ASP A 166 10.17 -12.58 -11.01
N ILE A 167 9.98 -13.55 -10.10
CA ILE A 167 11.02 -14.03 -9.19
C ILE A 167 12.10 -14.76 -9.99
N ILE A 168 11.73 -15.70 -10.84
CA ILE A 168 12.67 -16.50 -11.67
C ILE A 168 13.45 -15.57 -12.60
N ARG A 169 12.77 -14.64 -13.28
CA ARG A 169 13.40 -13.67 -14.16
C ARG A 169 14.41 -12.79 -13.42
N CYS A 170 14.06 -12.32 -12.23
CA CYS A 170 14.95 -11.54 -11.39
C CYS A 170 16.16 -12.36 -10.94
N ALA A 171 15.95 -13.60 -10.51
CA ALA A 171 17.01 -14.50 -10.07
C ALA A 171 17.98 -14.86 -11.22
N LEU A 172 17.47 -15.20 -12.40
CA LEU A 172 18.30 -15.49 -13.56
C LEU A 172 19.05 -14.29 -14.09
N ASN A 173 18.47 -13.07 -14.03
CA ASN A 173 19.22 -11.83 -14.32
C ASN A 173 20.37 -11.65 -13.33
N GLN A 174 20.16 -12.01 -12.06
CA GLN A 174 21.22 -11.90 -11.07
C GLN A 174 22.27 -13.02 -11.25
N ALA A 175 21.86 -14.22 -11.69
CA ALA A 175 22.77 -15.32 -12.03
C ALA A 175 23.72 -14.94 -13.19
N ILE A 176 23.20 -14.22 -14.17
CA ILE A 176 24.03 -13.66 -15.27
C ILE A 176 25.01 -12.61 -14.74
N ARG A 177 24.54 -11.69 -13.88
CA ARG A 177 25.39 -10.63 -13.29
C ARG A 177 26.47 -11.19 -12.35
N TRP A 178 26.21 -12.29 -11.71
CA TRP A 178 27.14 -12.98 -10.81
C TRP A 178 27.93 -14.11 -11.52
N GLU A 179 27.86 -14.18 -12.86
CA GLU A 179 28.65 -15.07 -13.73
C GLU A 179 28.38 -16.57 -13.55
N TYR A 180 27.30 -16.95 -12.84
CA TYR A 180 26.81 -18.34 -12.81
C TYR A 180 26.25 -18.80 -14.16
N ILE A 181 25.77 -17.87 -14.97
CA ILE A 181 25.34 -18.04 -16.35
C ILE A 181 26.21 -17.13 -17.21
N ASP A 182 26.63 -17.61 -18.37
CA ASP A 182 27.42 -16.82 -19.33
C ASP A 182 26.78 -15.46 -19.60
N THR A 183 27.55 -14.40 -19.44
CA THR A 183 27.11 -13.01 -19.61
C THR A 183 26.64 -12.69 -21.02
N ASN A 184 27.10 -13.44 -22.02
CA ASN A 184 26.64 -13.32 -23.42
C ASN A 184 25.27 -13.97 -23.66
N LYS A 185 24.76 -14.78 -22.75
CA LYS A 185 23.45 -15.44 -22.87
C LYS A 185 22.34 -14.50 -22.43
N ARG A 186 21.27 -14.44 -23.19
CA ARG A 186 20.03 -13.77 -22.77
C ARG A 186 19.33 -14.58 -21.68
N ASN A 187 18.70 -13.86 -20.76
CA ASN A 187 17.89 -14.50 -19.72
C ASN A 187 16.73 -15.31 -20.37
N PRO A 188 16.68 -16.64 -20.21
CA PRO A 188 15.64 -17.46 -20.82
C PRO A 188 14.23 -17.13 -20.33
N ALA A 189 14.08 -16.57 -19.13
CA ALA A 189 12.78 -16.14 -18.65
C ALA A 189 12.23 -14.92 -19.39
N SER A 190 13.09 -14.08 -19.99
CA SER A 190 12.63 -12.84 -20.64
C SER A 190 11.74 -13.09 -21.87
N LEU A 191 11.89 -14.23 -22.52
CA LEU A 191 11.13 -14.64 -23.72
C LEU A 191 10.11 -15.77 -23.44
N ALA A 192 10.00 -16.21 -22.18
CA ALA A 192 9.09 -17.30 -21.84
C ALA A 192 7.63 -16.86 -21.97
N THR A 193 6.81 -17.73 -22.57
CA THR A 193 5.37 -17.50 -22.74
C THR A 193 4.65 -17.69 -21.42
N LEU A 194 3.83 -16.72 -21.05
CA LEU A 194 3.02 -16.72 -19.83
C LEU A 194 1.53 -16.92 -20.16
N PRO A 195 0.77 -17.58 -19.29
CA PRO A 195 -0.69 -17.58 -19.36
C PRO A 195 -1.24 -16.17 -19.32
N LYS A 196 -2.26 -15.88 -20.14
CA LYS A 196 -2.90 -14.57 -20.18
C LYS A 196 -3.59 -14.26 -18.84
N VAL A 197 -3.23 -13.14 -18.24
CA VAL A 197 -3.90 -12.64 -17.02
C VAL A 197 -5.16 -11.89 -17.47
N PRO A 198 -6.37 -12.34 -17.07
CA PRO A 198 -7.58 -11.60 -17.39
C PRO A 198 -7.59 -10.25 -16.67
N LYS A 199 -7.92 -9.19 -17.40
CA LYS A 199 -8.16 -7.88 -16.79
C LYS A 199 -9.51 -7.92 -16.07
N VAL A 200 -9.48 -7.85 -14.75
CA VAL A 200 -10.69 -7.75 -13.93
C VAL A 200 -10.95 -6.27 -13.64
N LYS A 201 -12.09 -5.75 -14.11
CA LYS A 201 -12.54 -4.41 -13.73
C LYS A 201 -12.80 -4.39 -12.22
N ARG A 202 -12.20 -3.45 -11.52
CA ARG A 202 -12.43 -3.25 -10.11
C ARG A 202 -13.72 -2.48 -9.91
N LYS A 203 -14.55 -2.95 -9.00
CA LYS A 203 -15.76 -2.23 -8.61
C LYS A 203 -15.38 -1.07 -7.69
N VAL A 204 -15.91 0.09 -7.97
CA VAL A 204 -15.71 1.33 -7.20
C VAL A 204 -17.09 1.95 -6.96
N TRP A 205 -17.35 2.46 -5.79
CA TRP A 205 -18.60 3.16 -5.47
C TRP A 205 -18.71 4.48 -6.24
N SER A 206 -19.93 4.97 -6.39
CA SER A 206 -20.17 6.36 -6.74
C SER A 206 -19.87 7.28 -5.54
N VAL A 207 -19.72 8.57 -5.78
CA VAL A 207 -19.53 9.58 -4.71
C VAL A 207 -20.78 9.63 -3.82
N ASP A 208 -21.97 9.44 -4.40
CA ASP A 208 -23.22 9.47 -3.66
C ASP A 208 -23.35 8.25 -2.75
N THR A 209 -23.04 7.04 -3.23
CA THR A 209 -22.97 5.84 -2.38
C THR A 209 -21.96 6.02 -1.23
N PHE A 210 -20.81 6.67 -1.49
CA PHE A 210 -19.83 6.95 -0.44
C PHE A 210 -20.38 7.94 0.60
N ARG A 211 -21.09 8.98 0.16
CA ARG A 211 -21.72 9.98 1.04
C ARG A 211 -22.78 9.34 1.95
N GLU A 212 -23.64 8.50 1.36
CA GLU A 212 -24.63 7.73 2.12
C GLU A 212 -23.96 6.79 3.12
N ALA A 213 -22.91 6.06 2.72
CA ALA A 213 -22.20 5.14 3.59
C ALA A 213 -21.55 5.82 4.80
N ILE A 214 -21.06 7.05 4.65
CA ILE A 214 -20.57 7.86 5.79
C ILE A 214 -21.72 8.23 6.73
N GLN A 215 -22.87 8.64 6.19
CA GLN A 215 -24.02 9.05 6.99
C GLN A 215 -24.66 7.87 7.75
N GLN A 216 -24.59 6.67 7.18
CA GLN A 216 -25.15 5.44 7.78
C GLN A 216 -24.15 4.71 8.70
N SER A 217 -22.93 5.22 8.85
CA SER A 217 -21.93 4.58 9.68
C SER A 217 -22.06 4.99 11.14
N ASP A 218 -22.39 4.03 12.02
CA ASP A 218 -22.41 4.21 13.48
C ASP A 218 -21.06 3.90 14.15
N ASP A 219 -20.00 3.69 13.36
CA ASP A 219 -18.65 3.32 13.82
C ASP A 219 -17.69 4.47 13.55
N ASP A 220 -17.40 5.28 14.57
CA ASP A 220 -16.54 6.46 14.48
C ASP A 220 -15.14 6.12 13.94
N LEU A 221 -14.55 5.01 14.41
CA LEU A 221 -13.25 4.56 13.92
C LEU A 221 -13.29 4.28 12.42
N LEU A 222 -14.32 3.57 11.94
CA LEU A 222 -14.48 3.29 10.52
C LEU A 222 -14.74 4.57 9.73
N THR A 223 -15.58 5.45 10.23
CA THR A 223 -15.94 6.74 9.61
C THR A 223 -14.68 7.60 9.41
N ILE A 224 -13.85 7.76 10.43
CA ILE A 224 -12.56 8.47 10.31
C ILE A 224 -11.65 7.79 9.27
N CYS A 225 -11.57 6.46 9.29
CA CYS A 225 -10.78 5.73 8.28
C CYS A 225 -11.30 5.97 6.86
N MET A 226 -12.61 6.02 6.65
CA MET A 226 -13.24 6.30 5.35
C MET A 226 -12.96 7.74 4.89
N HIS A 227 -13.08 8.72 5.78
CA HIS A 227 -12.72 10.11 5.49
C HIS A 227 -11.25 10.26 5.09
N LEU A 228 -10.31 9.67 5.83
CA LEU A 228 -8.88 9.72 5.50
C LEU A 228 -8.55 9.00 4.18
N ALA A 229 -9.22 7.87 3.90
CA ALA A 229 -9.06 7.16 2.64
C ALA A 229 -9.54 7.97 1.43
N PHE A 230 -10.63 8.74 1.58
CA PHE A 230 -11.22 9.52 0.51
C PHE A 230 -10.60 10.92 0.41
N SER A 231 -10.58 11.71 1.48
CA SER A 231 -10.07 13.09 1.43
C SER A 231 -8.55 13.15 1.19
N CYS A 232 -7.79 12.31 1.89
CA CYS A 232 -6.32 12.30 1.83
C CYS A 232 -5.75 11.21 0.91
N SER A 233 -6.59 10.42 0.24
CA SER A 233 -6.16 9.30 -0.61
C SER A 233 -5.19 8.35 0.09
N MET A 234 -5.32 8.16 1.41
CA MET A 234 -4.40 7.34 2.20
C MET A 234 -4.59 5.84 1.97
N ARG A 235 -3.50 5.09 2.04
CA ARG A 235 -3.57 3.62 2.09
C ARG A 235 -3.97 3.17 3.50
N ILE A 236 -4.67 2.03 3.61
CA ILE A 236 -5.14 1.52 4.91
C ILE A 236 -3.99 1.36 5.94
N GLY A 237 -2.78 0.97 5.50
CA GLY A 237 -1.61 0.88 6.38
C GLY A 237 -1.09 2.25 6.83
N GLU A 238 -1.20 3.28 6.01
CA GLU A 238 -0.88 4.67 6.33
C GLU A 238 -1.90 5.22 7.35
N ILE A 239 -3.19 4.96 7.15
CA ILE A 239 -4.28 5.36 8.06
C ILE A 239 -4.07 4.73 9.45
N THR A 240 -3.90 3.41 9.50
CA THR A 240 -3.73 2.71 10.79
C THR A 240 -2.38 2.95 11.45
N GLY A 241 -1.39 3.48 10.71
CA GLY A 241 -0.07 3.85 11.22
C GLY A 241 0.09 5.35 11.50
N LEU A 242 -0.97 6.17 11.33
CA LEU A 242 -0.94 7.59 11.60
C LEU A 242 -0.84 7.84 13.11
N ILE A 243 0.05 8.72 13.52
CA ILE A 243 0.21 9.16 14.91
C ILE A 243 -0.20 10.62 15.06
N TRP A 244 -0.61 11.03 16.24
CA TRP A 244 -1.09 12.40 16.48
C TRP A 244 -0.02 13.47 16.26
N GLU A 245 1.26 13.14 16.42
CA GLU A 245 2.37 14.07 16.13
C GLU A 245 2.47 14.43 14.63
N ASP A 246 1.95 13.58 13.76
CA ASP A 246 1.93 13.80 12.30
C ASP A 246 0.63 14.49 11.82
N VAL A 247 -0.25 14.93 12.76
CA VAL A 247 -1.53 15.57 12.45
C VAL A 247 -1.54 17.00 12.99
N VAL A 248 -1.66 17.98 12.10
CA VAL A 248 -1.72 19.41 12.43
C VAL A 248 -3.16 19.88 12.26
N ILE A 249 -3.88 20.05 13.37
CA ILE A 249 -5.31 20.39 13.44
C ILE A 249 -5.59 21.38 14.58
N ASP A 250 -4.64 22.27 14.90
CA ASP A 250 -4.88 23.38 15.81
C ASP A 250 -5.86 24.42 15.20
N GLU A 251 -6.46 25.25 16.04
CA GLU A 251 -7.46 26.26 15.63
C GLU A 251 -6.94 27.17 14.52
N GLN A 252 -5.67 27.60 14.61
CA GLN A 252 -5.06 28.48 13.62
C GLN A 252 -4.89 27.75 12.27
N SER A 253 -4.43 26.50 12.29
CA SER A 253 -4.25 25.71 11.07
C SER A 253 -5.58 25.45 10.36
N ILE A 254 -6.65 25.20 11.11
CA ILE A 254 -8.01 25.02 10.56
C ILE A 254 -8.55 26.34 9.99
N ALA A 255 -8.41 27.44 10.73
CA ALA A 255 -8.89 28.75 10.31
C ALA A 255 -8.19 29.26 9.03
N THR A 256 -6.92 28.91 8.85
CA THR A 256 -6.10 29.33 7.68
C THR A 256 -6.05 28.30 6.56
N ASN A 257 -6.85 27.22 6.60
CA ASN A 257 -6.84 26.10 5.66
C ASN A 257 -5.47 25.39 5.55
N ASN A 258 -4.67 25.41 6.61
CA ASN A 258 -3.37 24.74 6.71
C ASN A 258 -3.40 23.45 7.52
N ALA A 259 -4.59 23.00 7.94
CA ALA A 259 -4.76 21.69 8.57
C ALA A 259 -4.26 20.59 7.63
N ARG A 260 -3.44 19.65 8.15
CA ARG A 260 -2.76 18.67 7.32
C ARG A 260 -2.36 17.43 8.07
N VAL A 261 -2.12 16.36 7.34
CA VAL A 261 -1.49 15.12 7.81
C VAL A 261 -0.15 14.90 7.11
N ILE A 262 0.84 14.43 7.86
CA ILE A 262 2.18 14.07 7.37
C ILE A 262 2.24 12.55 7.28
N ILE A 263 2.28 12.01 6.08
CA ILE A 263 2.28 10.57 5.84
C ILE A 263 3.72 10.12 5.65
N ASN A 264 4.30 9.50 6.67
CA ASN A 264 5.69 9.05 6.72
C ASN A 264 5.85 7.69 7.42
N LYS A 265 4.73 7.05 7.80
CA LYS A 265 4.69 5.77 8.50
C LYS A 265 3.56 4.89 7.97
N GLU A 266 3.70 3.59 8.14
CA GLU A 266 2.62 2.63 7.90
C GLU A 266 2.61 1.52 8.96
N LEU A 267 1.44 1.10 9.38
CA LEU A 267 1.25 -0.07 10.23
C LEU A 267 1.15 -1.33 9.36
N SER A 268 1.93 -2.33 9.65
CA SER A 268 1.99 -3.55 8.85
C SER A 268 2.24 -4.78 9.71
N ARG A 269 1.66 -5.91 9.34
CA ARG A 269 1.96 -7.20 9.95
C ARG A 269 3.09 -7.87 9.18
N VAL A 270 4.17 -8.19 9.87
CA VAL A 270 5.42 -8.73 9.30
C VAL A 270 5.74 -10.08 9.90
N ASN A 271 6.26 -11.00 9.09
CA ASN A 271 6.79 -12.26 9.58
C ASN A 271 8.03 -12.02 10.46
N ALA A 272 8.05 -12.60 11.66
CA ALA A 272 9.09 -12.34 12.64
C ALA A 272 10.47 -12.87 12.20
N GLN A 273 10.52 -14.00 11.50
CA GLN A 273 11.78 -14.52 10.94
C GLN A 273 12.33 -13.60 9.84
N ALA A 274 11.46 -13.12 8.94
CA ALA A 274 11.85 -12.17 7.90
C ALA A 274 12.35 -10.85 8.49
N MET A 275 11.67 -10.34 9.52
CA MET A 275 12.05 -9.13 10.25
C MET A 275 13.46 -9.27 10.87
N GLN A 276 13.71 -10.38 11.50
CA GLN A 276 14.99 -10.70 12.12
C GLN A 276 16.12 -10.86 11.10
N LYS A 277 15.85 -11.62 10.01
CA LYS A 277 16.80 -11.84 8.91
C LYS A 277 17.22 -10.54 8.21
N LEU A 278 16.32 -9.57 8.18
CA LEU A 278 16.55 -8.22 7.63
C LEU A 278 17.02 -7.20 8.67
N LYS A 279 17.40 -7.64 9.88
CA LYS A 279 17.89 -6.78 10.96
C LYS A 279 16.94 -5.61 11.29
N GLU A 280 15.63 -5.90 11.30
CA GLU A 280 14.58 -4.90 11.58
C GLU A 280 14.59 -3.69 10.62
N LYS A 281 15.10 -3.87 9.41
CA LYS A 281 15.16 -2.83 8.39
C LYS A 281 13.80 -2.14 8.22
N ASP A 282 13.81 -0.81 8.21
CA ASP A 282 12.65 0.07 8.04
C ASP A 282 11.62 0.02 9.20
N ILE A 283 11.91 -0.66 10.32
CA ILE A 283 11.01 -0.78 11.48
C ILE A 283 11.28 0.34 12.48
N ILE A 284 10.23 1.08 12.83
CA ILE A 284 10.25 2.16 13.82
C ILE A 284 9.86 1.62 15.19
N LYS A 285 8.80 0.81 15.28
CA LYS A 285 8.28 0.26 16.53
C LYS A 285 7.67 -1.12 16.30
N ILE A 286 7.93 -2.03 17.24
CA ILE A 286 7.31 -3.36 17.29
C ILE A 286 6.27 -3.35 18.41
N PHE A 287 5.04 -3.70 18.10
CA PHE A 287 3.98 -3.77 19.11
C PHE A 287 3.96 -5.13 19.81
N PRO A 288 3.65 -5.18 21.11
CA PRO A 288 3.49 -6.41 21.84
C PRO A 288 2.46 -7.33 21.23
N THR A 289 2.64 -8.62 21.36
CA THR A 289 1.62 -9.59 20.90
C THR A 289 0.82 -10.10 22.08
N GLN A 290 -0.49 -10.15 21.92
CA GLN A 290 -1.39 -10.73 22.90
C GLN A 290 -1.36 -12.27 22.89
N LYS A 291 -0.89 -12.89 21.81
CA LYS A 291 -0.86 -14.35 21.64
C LYS A 291 0.59 -14.85 21.70
N PRO A 292 0.94 -15.71 22.67
CA PRO A 292 2.21 -16.43 22.66
C PRO A 292 2.28 -17.27 21.38
N HIS A 293 3.46 -17.46 20.83
CA HIS A 293 3.74 -18.27 19.62
C HIS A 293 3.23 -17.68 18.28
N CYS A 294 2.95 -16.38 18.20
CA CYS A 294 2.62 -15.74 16.94
C CYS A 294 3.88 -15.59 16.06
N THR A 295 3.83 -16.14 14.86
CA THR A 295 4.94 -16.08 13.87
C THR A 295 5.04 -14.73 13.18
N THR A 296 4.11 -13.82 13.46
CA THR A 296 4.07 -12.46 12.88
C THR A 296 4.01 -11.40 13.97
N ARG A 297 4.48 -10.21 13.65
CA ARG A 297 4.44 -9.02 14.53
C ARG A 297 3.74 -7.87 13.82
N LEU A 298 3.00 -7.09 14.59
CA LEU A 298 2.50 -5.82 14.13
C LEU A 298 3.61 -4.78 14.36
N VAL A 299 3.94 -4.04 13.33
CA VAL A 299 5.05 -3.07 13.37
C VAL A 299 4.63 -1.76 12.73
N LEU A 300 5.09 -0.66 13.30
CA LEU A 300 5.11 0.64 12.66
C LEU A 300 6.43 0.74 11.89
N LYS A 301 6.38 1.09 10.63
CA LYS A 301 7.56 1.15 9.77
C LYS A 301 7.48 2.31 8.78
N THR A 302 8.62 2.67 8.18
CA THR A 302 8.67 3.63 7.09
C THR A 302 7.97 3.09 5.84
N PRO A 303 7.37 3.95 4.99
CA PRO A 303 6.78 3.55 3.73
C PRO A 303 7.81 2.94 2.77
N LYS A 304 7.33 2.17 1.81
CA LYS A 304 8.18 1.42 0.88
C LYS A 304 8.98 2.32 -0.09
N THR A 305 8.47 3.49 -0.44
CA THR A 305 9.09 4.42 -1.41
C THR A 305 9.15 5.81 -0.82
N GLU A 306 10.16 6.58 -1.19
CA GLU A 306 10.29 7.99 -0.78
C GLU A 306 9.10 8.84 -1.21
N THR A 307 8.53 8.56 -2.39
CA THR A 307 7.33 9.24 -2.89
C THR A 307 6.08 8.98 -2.05
N SER A 308 6.10 7.97 -1.17
CA SER A 308 5.02 7.75 -0.22
C SER A 308 5.05 8.75 0.94
N ASN A 309 6.23 9.34 1.25
CA ASN A 309 6.34 10.42 2.23
C ASN A 309 5.77 11.70 1.60
N ARG A 310 4.69 12.18 2.18
CA ARG A 310 3.97 13.35 1.65
C ARG A 310 3.18 14.04 2.74
N THR A 311 2.91 15.32 2.52
CA THR A 311 1.95 16.10 3.29
C THR A 311 0.66 16.22 2.48
N VAL A 312 -0.48 15.97 3.11
CA VAL A 312 -1.80 16.14 2.48
C VAL A 312 -2.63 17.08 3.36
N TRP A 313 -3.19 18.12 2.74
CA TRP A 313 -4.05 19.07 3.43
C TRP A 313 -5.42 18.46 3.66
N LEU A 314 -5.98 18.79 4.83
CA LEU A 314 -7.29 18.31 5.26
C LEU A 314 -8.38 19.33 4.87
N PRO A 315 -9.51 18.86 4.32
CA PRO A 315 -10.71 19.66 4.30
C PRO A 315 -11.10 20.06 5.74
N LYS A 316 -11.59 21.30 5.93
CA LYS A 316 -11.97 21.83 7.24
C LYS A 316 -12.86 20.86 8.04
N THR A 317 -13.91 20.33 7.41
CA THR A 317 -14.81 19.35 8.03
C THR A 317 -14.08 18.12 8.56
N VAL A 318 -13.09 17.58 7.81
CA VAL A 318 -12.33 16.41 8.24
C VAL A 318 -11.37 16.76 9.38
N ALA A 319 -10.81 17.97 9.37
CA ALA A 319 -9.97 18.45 10.47
C ALA A 319 -10.79 18.60 11.76
N GLU A 320 -11.99 19.18 11.68
CA GLU A 320 -12.91 19.32 12.84
C GLU A 320 -13.36 17.96 13.39
N LEU A 321 -13.66 16.99 12.52
CA LEU A 321 -13.95 15.60 12.93
C LEU A 321 -12.75 14.97 13.66
N LEU A 322 -11.54 15.18 13.20
CA LEU A 322 -10.34 14.69 13.87
C LEU A 322 -10.10 15.35 15.22
N VAL A 323 -10.41 16.64 15.38
CA VAL A 323 -10.35 17.34 16.68
C VAL A 323 -11.31 16.69 17.67
N GLN A 324 -12.55 16.44 17.25
CA GLN A 324 -13.54 15.78 18.13
C GLN A 324 -13.07 14.36 18.47
N TYR A 325 -12.68 13.57 17.47
CA TYR A 325 -12.17 12.22 17.68
C TYR A 325 -10.95 12.16 18.63
N GLN A 326 -10.06 13.17 18.58
CA GLN A 326 -8.94 13.29 19.52
C GLN A 326 -9.39 13.54 20.95
N LYS A 327 -10.43 14.39 21.13
CA LYS A 327 -11.01 14.65 22.46
C LYS A 327 -11.62 13.39 23.05
N ASP A 328 -12.45 12.70 22.28
CA ASP A 328 -13.09 11.45 22.71
C ASP A 328 -12.06 10.37 23.09
N GLN A 329 -10.98 10.26 22.29
CA GLN A 329 -9.89 9.34 22.58
C GLN A 329 -9.12 9.71 23.87
N LYS A 330 -8.92 11.01 24.14
CA LYS A 330 -8.27 11.49 25.38
C LYS A 330 -9.15 11.21 26.60
N GLU A 331 -10.45 11.49 26.51
CA GLU A 331 -11.40 11.19 27.58
C GLU A 331 -11.41 9.68 27.92
N LEU A 332 -11.41 8.84 26.88
CA LEU A 332 -11.31 7.39 27.06
C LEU A 332 -10.00 6.96 27.70
N GLN A 333 -8.88 7.58 27.29
CA GLN A 333 -7.57 7.33 27.89
C GLN A 333 -7.53 7.72 29.37
N GLU A 334 -8.06 8.88 29.73
CA GLU A 334 -8.16 9.33 31.11
C GLU A 334 -9.04 8.40 31.95
N PHE A 335 -10.18 7.97 31.41
CA PHE A 335 -11.09 7.03 32.07
C PHE A 335 -10.45 5.67 32.36
N LEU A 336 -9.69 5.12 31.40
CA LEU A 336 -9.08 3.79 31.51
C LEU A 336 -7.73 3.82 32.28
N GLY A 337 -7.09 4.97 32.41
CA GLY A 337 -5.81 5.14 33.09
C GLY A 337 -4.76 4.12 32.61
N ASP A 338 -4.18 3.37 33.55
CA ASP A 338 -3.12 2.37 33.28
C ASP A 338 -3.57 1.20 32.39
N ALA A 339 -4.87 1.01 32.20
CA ALA A 339 -5.41 -0.02 31.30
C ALA A 339 -5.32 0.41 29.81
N TYR A 340 -5.07 1.69 29.54
CA TYR A 340 -4.94 2.21 28.18
C TYR A 340 -3.47 2.16 27.72
N ASN A 341 -3.22 1.48 26.61
CA ASN A 341 -1.91 1.42 25.98
C ASN A 341 -1.68 2.64 25.07
N ASN A 342 -1.13 3.71 25.57
CA ASN A 342 -0.88 4.90 24.75
C ASN A 342 0.33 4.72 23.82
N TYR A 343 0.03 4.46 22.55
CA TYR A 343 1.00 4.43 21.45
C TYR A 343 0.97 5.68 20.57
N ASN A 344 0.22 6.69 20.96
CA ASN A 344 0.01 7.94 20.20
C ASN A 344 -0.60 7.73 18.80
N LEU A 345 -1.27 6.61 18.57
CA LEU A 345 -1.94 6.31 17.29
C LEU A 345 -3.26 7.07 17.18
N VAL A 346 -3.52 7.65 16.01
CA VAL A 346 -4.83 8.25 15.69
C VAL A 346 -5.89 7.15 15.65
N ILE A 347 -5.61 6.06 14.97
CA ILE A 347 -6.54 4.93 14.86
C ILE A 347 -6.08 3.83 15.83
N ALA A 348 -6.74 3.80 16.99
CA ALA A 348 -6.49 2.84 18.07
C ALA A 348 -7.77 2.11 18.47
N LEU A 349 -7.62 0.92 19.05
CA LEU A 349 -8.73 0.21 19.71
C LEU A 349 -9.08 0.94 21.01
N GLU A 350 -10.21 0.62 21.59
CA GLU A 350 -10.70 1.19 22.86
C GLU A 350 -9.66 1.12 23.99
N ASN A 351 -8.84 0.10 24.03
CA ASN A 351 -7.73 -0.06 24.99
C ASN A 351 -6.39 0.54 24.52
N GLY A 352 -6.38 1.39 23.48
CA GLY A 352 -5.21 2.03 22.92
C GLY A 352 -4.31 1.14 22.05
N ASN A 353 -4.61 -0.15 21.91
CA ASN A 353 -3.84 -1.04 21.04
C ASN A 353 -4.01 -0.68 19.55
N PRO A 354 -2.99 -0.95 18.72
CA PRO A 354 -3.05 -0.63 17.30
C PRO A 354 -4.14 -1.43 16.56
N VAL A 355 -4.85 -0.76 15.66
CA VAL A 355 -5.86 -1.33 14.79
C VAL A 355 -5.21 -1.98 13.59
N GLU A 356 -5.35 -3.29 13.44
CA GLU A 356 -4.89 -3.96 12.23
C GLU A 356 -5.77 -3.62 11.02
N SER A 357 -5.15 -3.47 9.86
CA SER A 357 -5.86 -3.25 8.59
C SER A 357 -6.98 -4.26 8.30
N ARG A 358 -6.92 -5.45 8.91
CA ARG A 358 -7.99 -6.46 8.82
C ARG A 358 -9.25 -5.99 9.54
N ILE A 359 -9.12 -5.42 10.73
CA ILE A 359 -10.25 -4.94 11.55
C ILE A 359 -11.03 -3.88 10.76
N VAL A 360 -10.34 -2.90 10.18
CA VAL A 360 -10.97 -1.86 9.35
C VAL A 360 -11.70 -2.48 8.15
N ARG A 361 -11.08 -3.46 7.48
CA ARG A 361 -11.72 -4.14 6.34
C ARG A 361 -12.94 -4.96 6.75
N ASP A 362 -12.87 -5.66 7.87
CA ASP A 362 -13.99 -6.47 8.36
C ASP A 362 -15.17 -5.56 8.78
N ARG A 363 -14.91 -4.42 9.47
CA ARG A 363 -15.92 -3.39 9.80
C ARG A 363 -16.52 -2.77 8.53
N PHE A 364 -15.71 -2.42 7.55
CA PHE A 364 -16.17 -1.88 6.28
C PHE A 364 -17.04 -2.87 5.49
N GLN A 365 -16.70 -4.16 5.48
CA GLN A 365 -17.53 -5.19 4.86
C GLN A 365 -18.85 -5.37 5.60
N LYS A 366 -18.85 -5.27 6.94
CA LYS A 366 -20.07 -5.30 7.75
C LYS A 366 -20.98 -4.12 7.41
N LEU A 367 -20.45 -2.91 7.27
CA LEU A 367 -21.22 -1.74 6.83
C LEU A 367 -21.87 -1.98 5.46
N CYS A 368 -21.12 -2.53 4.48
CA CYS A 368 -21.65 -2.87 3.16
C CYS A 368 -22.80 -3.88 3.26
N GLU A 369 -22.66 -4.93 4.08
CA GLU A 369 -23.65 -5.99 4.24
C GLU A 369 -24.90 -5.49 4.95
N GLN A 370 -24.77 -4.66 5.98
CA GLN A 370 -25.89 -4.12 6.75
C GLN A 370 -26.78 -3.17 5.96
N ASN A 371 -26.18 -2.37 5.06
CA ASN A 371 -26.90 -1.36 4.29
C ASN A 371 -27.17 -1.77 2.82
N GLY A 372 -26.84 -3.01 2.45
CA GLY A 372 -27.07 -3.51 1.08
C GLY A 372 -26.21 -2.85 0.00
N TYR A 373 -25.10 -2.21 0.38
CA TYR A 373 -24.19 -1.61 -0.59
C TYR A 373 -23.44 -2.65 -1.42
N GLU A 374 -23.12 -2.29 -2.66
CA GLU A 374 -22.28 -3.14 -3.50
C GLU A 374 -20.95 -3.42 -2.78
N LYS A 375 -20.58 -4.70 -2.74
CA LYS A 375 -19.38 -5.17 -2.04
C LYS A 375 -18.12 -4.76 -2.79
N VAL A 376 -17.41 -3.79 -2.25
CA VAL A 376 -16.11 -3.31 -2.73
C VAL A 376 -15.03 -3.51 -1.68
N VAL A 377 -13.76 -3.43 -2.07
CA VAL A 377 -12.64 -3.48 -1.11
C VAL A 377 -12.36 -2.10 -0.55
N PHE A 378 -11.96 -1.97 0.71
CA PHE A 378 -11.66 -0.66 1.34
C PHE A 378 -10.70 0.20 0.51
N HIS A 379 -9.71 -0.42 -0.18
CA HIS A 379 -8.78 0.31 -1.04
C HIS A 379 -9.45 1.00 -2.25
N SER A 380 -10.66 0.58 -2.64
CA SER A 380 -11.43 1.24 -3.70
C SER A 380 -11.84 2.67 -3.34
N LEU A 381 -11.93 3.01 -2.05
CA LEU A 381 -12.18 4.38 -1.60
C LEU A 381 -11.05 5.34 -2.02
N ARG A 382 -9.80 4.86 -2.01
CA ARG A 382 -8.66 5.61 -2.54
C ARG A 382 -8.73 5.73 -4.08
N HIS A 383 -9.23 4.73 -4.80
CA HIS A 383 -9.47 4.85 -6.24
C HIS A 383 -10.59 5.87 -6.52
N LEU A 384 -11.67 5.82 -5.75
CA LEU A 384 -12.74 6.81 -5.82
C LEU A 384 -12.19 8.23 -5.58
N SER A 385 -11.38 8.42 -4.53
CA SER A 385 -10.69 9.68 -4.23
C SER A 385 -9.86 10.18 -5.42
N THR A 386 -9.05 9.31 -6.02
CA THR A 386 -8.19 9.66 -7.15
C THR A 386 -9.00 10.14 -8.35
N GLY A 387 -10.06 9.40 -8.71
CA GLY A 387 -10.96 9.78 -9.80
C GLY A 387 -11.71 11.08 -9.53
N TYR A 388 -12.21 11.27 -8.30
CA TYR A 388 -12.91 12.49 -7.88
C TYR A 388 -12.00 13.71 -7.93
N LYS A 389 -10.77 13.61 -7.41
CA LYS A 389 -9.77 14.68 -7.45
C LYS A 389 -9.38 15.04 -8.88
N LEU A 390 -9.19 14.06 -9.77
CA LEU A 390 -8.92 14.32 -11.18
C LEU A 390 -10.09 15.08 -11.86
N LYS A 391 -11.33 14.71 -11.55
CA LYS A 391 -12.51 15.44 -12.05
C LYS A 391 -12.55 16.88 -11.52
N MET A 392 -12.30 17.09 -10.22
CA MET A 392 -12.24 18.43 -9.59
C MET A 392 -11.14 19.33 -10.18
N THR A 393 -9.99 18.77 -10.51
CA THR A 393 -8.82 19.51 -11.01
C THR A 393 -8.75 19.57 -12.53
N ASN A 394 -9.84 19.23 -13.23
CA ASN A 394 -9.90 19.18 -14.70
C ASN A 394 -8.74 18.37 -15.32
N GLY A 395 -8.36 17.26 -14.68
CA GLY A 395 -7.34 16.34 -15.17
C GLY A 395 -5.89 16.68 -14.78
N ASP A 396 -5.66 17.53 -13.79
CA ASP A 396 -4.30 17.78 -13.28
C ASP A 396 -3.72 16.54 -12.58
N VAL A 397 -3.13 15.66 -13.39
CA VAL A 397 -2.50 14.41 -12.94
C VAL A 397 -1.37 14.68 -11.94
N LYS A 398 -0.63 15.78 -12.10
CA LYS A 398 0.54 16.09 -11.29
C LYS A 398 0.16 16.44 -9.85
N SER A 399 -0.85 17.28 -9.68
CA SER A 399 -1.40 17.65 -8.37
C SER A 399 -1.95 16.41 -7.66
N VAL A 400 -2.78 15.62 -8.36
CA VAL A 400 -3.39 14.39 -7.80
C VAL A 400 -2.32 13.33 -7.47
N GLN A 401 -1.24 13.23 -8.27
CA GLN A 401 -0.11 12.36 -7.97
C GLN A 401 0.58 12.76 -6.65
N GLY A 402 0.75 14.05 -6.40
CA GLY A 402 1.28 14.57 -5.13
C GLY A 402 0.46 14.11 -3.93
N ASP A 403 -0.87 14.31 -3.98
CA ASP A 403 -1.78 13.90 -2.91
C ASP A 403 -1.82 12.39 -2.69
N THR A 404 -1.83 11.63 -3.77
CA THR A 404 -1.95 10.17 -3.69
C THR A 404 -0.61 9.48 -3.38
N GLY A 405 0.53 10.11 -3.64
CA GLY A 405 1.85 9.49 -3.49
C GLY A 405 2.03 8.27 -4.40
N HIS A 406 1.54 8.35 -5.64
CA HIS A 406 1.83 7.35 -6.68
C HIS A 406 3.20 7.63 -7.30
N ALA A 407 4.04 6.60 -7.40
CA ALA A 407 5.38 6.75 -7.97
C ALA A 407 5.34 7.09 -9.47
N GLU A 408 4.33 6.59 -10.19
CA GLU A 408 4.16 6.76 -11.63
C GLU A 408 2.81 7.42 -11.94
N ALA A 409 2.80 8.39 -12.84
CA ALA A 409 1.59 9.09 -13.30
C ALA A 409 0.59 8.12 -13.97
N GLU A 410 1.08 7.06 -14.64
CA GLU A 410 0.27 6.02 -15.26
C GLU A 410 -0.69 5.35 -14.25
N MET A 411 -0.27 5.19 -13.00
CA MET A 411 -1.13 4.65 -11.93
C MET A 411 -2.32 5.56 -11.59
N VAL A 412 -2.20 6.87 -11.81
CA VAL A 412 -3.27 7.85 -11.63
C VAL A 412 -4.20 7.83 -12.85
N THR A 413 -3.63 7.79 -14.06
CA THR A 413 -4.40 7.78 -15.30
C THR A 413 -5.13 6.46 -15.55
N ASP A 414 -4.58 5.33 -15.13
CA ASP A 414 -5.27 4.03 -15.19
C ASP A 414 -6.58 4.02 -14.38
N VAL A 415 -6.62 4.73 -13.25
CA VAL A 415 -7.86 4.90 -12.46
C VAL A 415 -8.86 5.79 -13.21
N TYR A 416 -8.36 6.82 -13.92
CA TYR A 416 -9.20 7.77 -14.67
C TYR A 416 -9.79 7.15 -15.95
N SER A 417 -9.12 6.17 -16.55
CA SER A 417 -9.58 5.54 -17.78
C SER A 417 -10.96 4.83 -17.65
N GLU A 418 -11.42 4.58 -16.43
CA GLU A 418 -12.75 3.97 -16.16
C GLU A 418 -13.90 5.01 -16.07
N ILE A 419 -13.59 6.33 -15.99
CA ILE A 419 -14.58 7.41 -15.82
C ILE A 419 -14.96 8.07 -17.18
N ILE A 420 -14.36 7.65 -18.25
CA ILE A 420 -14.18 8.38 -19.53
C ILE A 420 -15.45 8.60 -20.35
N ASP A 421 -16.54 7.87 -20.18
CA ASP A 421 -17.67 8.00 -21.13
C ASP A 421 -18.46 9.31 -20.97
N GLU A 422 -18.61 9.84 -19.77
CA GLU A 422 -19.23 11.15 -19.55
C GLU A 422 -18.30 12.30 -19.99
N ASP A 423 -17.02 12.22 -19.67
CA ASP A 423 -16.03 13.23 -20.06
C ASP A 423 -15.81 13.25 -21.58
N ARG A 424 -15.92 12.10 -22.25
CA ARG A 424 -15.86 12.02 -23.74
C ARG A 424 -17.05 12.70 -24.40
N ARG A 425 -18.24 12.58 -23.82
CA ARG A 425 -19.43 13.31 -24.29
C ARG A 425 -19.26 14.81 -24.09
N TYR A 426 -18.77 15.23 -22.93
CA TYR A 426 -18.49 16.63 -22.63
C TYR A 426 -17.41 17.20 -23.55
N ASN A 427 -16.34 16.46 -23.85
CA ASN A 427 -15.31 16.88 -24.81
C ASN A 427 -15.87 17.01 -26.22
N ALA A 428 -16.75 16.11 -26.65
CA ALA A 428 -17.41 16.21 -27.93
C ALA A 428 -18.31 17.47 -28.01
N GLN A 429 -19.06 17.75 -26.96
CA GLN A 429 -19.90 18.96 -26.86
C GLN A 429 -19.06 20.24 -26.85
N LYS A 430 -17.97 20.29 -26.08
CA LYS A 430 -17.05 21.44 -26.10
C LYS A 430 -16.39 21.63 -27.47
N MET A 431 -16.07 20.57 -28.17
CA MET A 431 -15.50 20.67 -29.51
C MET A 431 -16.52 21.26 -30.50
N ASP A 432 -17.79 20.90 -30.33
CA ASP A 432 -18.91 21.48 -31.12
C ASP A 432 -19.06 22.98 -30.79
N GLU A 433 -19.10 23.35 -29.51
CA GLU A 433 -19.24 24.72 -29.04
C GLU A 433 -18.04 25.63 -29.40
N GLN A 434 -16.81 25.13 -29.33
CA GLN A 434 -15.60 25.96 -29.48
C GLN A 434 -15.03 25.96 -30.90
N PHE A 435 -15.24 24.91 -31.67
CA PHE A 435 -14.63 24.78 -33.00
C PHE A 435 -15.69 24.85 -34.11
N TYR A 436 -16.75 24.05 -34.03
CA TYR A 436 -17.71 23.97 -35.11
C TYR A 436 -18.69 25.13 -35.14
N SER A 437 -19.01 25.76 -34.00
CA SER A 437 -19.83 26.96 -33.97
C SER A 437 -19.15 28.13 -34.68
N THR A 438 -17.81 28.25 -34.59
CA THR A 438 -17.06 29.31 -35.31
C THR A 438 -17.03 29.07 -36.81
N LEU A 439 -17.02 27.82 -37.28
CA LEU A 439 -17.05 27.50 -38.71
C LEU A 439 -18.41 27.80 -39.35
N ASN A 440 -19.51 27.70 -38.60
CA ASN A 440 -20.83 28.03 -39.09
C ASN A 440 -21.05 29.54 -39.18
N HIS A 441 -20.33 30.37 -38.45
CA HIS A 441 -20.36 31.83 -38.61
C HIS A 441 -19.60 32.35 -39.83
N ASP A 442 -18.56 31.65 -40.27
CA ASP A 442 -17.79 32.03 -41.48
C ASP A 442 -18.46 31.60 -42.81
N SER A 443 -19.45 30.71 -42.75
CA SER A 443 -20.17 30.26 -43.95
C SER A 443 -21.43 31.10 -44.29
N GLU A 444 -21.82 32.07 -43.45
CA GLU A 444 -22.98 32.97 -43.71
C GLU A 444 -22.61 34.33 -44.32
N MET A 445 -21.35 34.55 -44.72
CA MET A 445 -20.94 35.74 -45.45
C MET A 445 -20.78 35.47 -46.96
N GLN A 446 -21.88 35.26 -47.69
CA GLN A 446 -22.00 35.62 -49.13
C GLN A 446 -23.26 36.44 -49.31
N PRO A 447 -23.20 37.62 -50.00
CA PRO A 447 -24.34 38.50 -50.16
C PRO A 447 -25.24 38.00 -51.28
N GLN A 448 -26.43 37.55 -50.97
CA GLN A 448 -27.54 37.55 -51.92
C GLN A 448 -28.54 38.60 -51.51
N ASN A 449 -28.68 39.60 -52.37
CA ASN A 449 -29.76 40.59 -52.34
C ASN A 449 -31.09 39.87 -52.52
N GLU A 450 -31.91 39.85 -51.46
CA GLU A 450 -33.37 39.80 -51.55
C GLU A 450 -33.97 40.48 -50.33
N GLU A 451 -34.82 41.46 -50.57
CA GLU A 451 -35.60 42.20 -49.57
C GLU A 451 -36.50 41.26 -48.79
N VAL A 452 -36.27 41.11 -47.50
CA VAL A 452 -37.24 40.57 -46.55
C VAL A 452 -37.27 41.45 -45.30
N GLN A 453 -38.49 41.83 -44.94
CA GLN A 453 -38.84 42.68 -43.81
C GLN A 453 -38.29 42.18 -42.45
N PRO A 454 -38.01 43.06 -41.46
CA PRO A 454 -37.37 42.62 -40.21
C PRO A 454 -38.38 41.97 -39.27
N GLU A 455 -38.15 40.71 -38.96
CA GLU A 455 -38.74 40.09 -37.76
C GLU A 455 -38.04 40.57 -36.50
N SER A 456 -38.84 41.09 -35.60
CA SER A 456 -38.47 41.70 -34.33
C SER A 456 -37.90 40.64 -33.34
N ASN A 457 -36.59 40.67 -33.08
CA ASN A 457 -36.04 40.09 -31.89
C ASN A 457 -36.42 40.94 -30.68
N CYS A 458 -37.48 40.56 -29.97
CA CYS A 458 -37.86 41.14 -28.71
C CYS A 458 -36.84 40.79 -27.65
N LEU A 459 -35.99 41.73 -27.26
CA LEU A 459 -35.29 41.74 -25.99
C LEU A 459 -36.35 41.70 -24.87
N SER A 460 -36.08 40.93 -23.81
CA SER A 460 -36.98 40.85 -22.67
C SER A 460 -37.13 42.28 -22.06
N ASP A 461 -38.27 42.57 -21.45
CA ASP A 461 -38.48 43.84 -20.79
C ASP A 461 -37.38 44.21 -19.78
N SER A 462 -36.81 43.21 -19.11
CA SER A 462 -35.67 43.36 -18.19
C SER A 462 -34.38 43.78 -18.91
N ASP A 463 -34.11 43.29 -20.12
CA ASP A 463 -32.91 43.64 -20.92
C ASP A 463 -33.03 45.04 -21.48
N MET A 464 -34.26 45.50 -21.78
CA MET A 464 -34.56 46.88 -22.22
C MET A 464 -34.38 47.86 -21.08
N GLU A 465 -34.82 47.55 -19.86
CA GLU A 465 -34.55 48.35 -18.67
C GLU A 465 -33.07 48.46 -18.35
N LEU A 466 -32.32 47.40 -18.45
CA LEU A 466 -30.87 47.36 -18.22
C LEU A 466 -30.11 48.19 -19.26
N LEU A 467 -30.55 48.17 -20.53
CA LEU A 467 -30.00 48.98 -21.62
C LEU A 467 -30.33 50.48 -21.42
N GLN A 468 -31.51 50.83 -20.92
CA GLN A 468 -31.85 52.19 -20.58
C GLN A 468 -31.04 52.74 -19.40
N LEU A 469 -30.84 51.91 -18.36
CA LEU A 469 -29.99 52.23 -17.20
C LEU A 469 -28.54 52.46 -17.62
N LEU A 470 -27.98 51.60 -18.45
CA LEU A 470 -26.61 51.72 -18.98
C LEU A 470 -26.44 52.96 -19.90
N LYS A 471 -27.48 53.35 -20.62
CA LYS A 471 -27.47 54.60 -21.44
C LYS A 471 -27.52 55.86 -20.59
N SER A 472 -28.15 55.84 -19.42
CA SER A 472 -28.28 56.99 -18.51
C SER A 472 -27.05 57.26 -17.65
N LEU A 473 -26.08 56.31 -17.58
CA LEU A 473 -24.85 56.48 -16.81
C LEU A 473 -23.88 57.45 -17.50
N THR A 474 -23.26 58.33 -16.69
CA THR A 474 -22.20 59.20 -17.17
C THR A 474 -20.95 58.46 -17.62
N PRO A 475 -20.12 59.02 -18.51
CA PRO A 475 -18.88 58.38 -18.97
C PRO A 475 -17.96 57.91 -17.82
N GLU A 476 -17.91 58.67 -16.74
CA GLU A 476 -17.10 58.35 -15.55
C GLU A 476 -17.64 57.13 -14.78
N MET A 477 -18.95 56.96 -14.67
CA MET A 477 -19.58 55.79 -14.04
C MET A 477 -19.44 54.53 -14.88
N LYS A 478 -19.42 54.62 -16.21
CA LYS A 478 -19.17 53.50 -17.13
C LYS A 478 -17.73 52.98 -16.98
N GLU A 479 -16.78 53.90 -16.83
CA GLU A 479 -15.36 53.54 -16.64
C GLU A 479 -15.10 52.86 -15.27
N MET A 480 -15.80 53.27 -14.22
CA MET A 480 -15.73 52.62 -12.91
C MET A 480 -16.30 51.21 -12.92
N LEU A 481 -17.41 50.98 -13.60
CA LEU A 481 -18.01 49.64 -13.74
C LEU A 481 -17.11 48.70 -14.54
N LEU A 482 -16.46 49.17 -15.60
CA LEU A 482 -15.49 48.40 -16.38
C LEU A 482 -14.25 48.05 -15.58
N LYS A 483 -13.77 48.94 -14.70
CA LYS A 483 -12.63 48.64 -13.82
C LYS A 483 -12.98 47.64 -12.71
N GLN A 484 -14.21 47.59 -12.21
CA GLN A 484 -14.67 46.61 -11.23
C GLN A 484 -14.94 45.23 -11.84
N SER A 485 -15.31 45.14 -13.12
CA SER A 485 -15.49 43.85 -13.82
C SER A 485 -14.19 43.19 -14.27
N ALA A 486 -13.10 43.97 -14.41
CA ALA A 486 -11.77 43.46 -14.78
C ALA A 486 -10.92 42.98 -13.58
N SER A 487 -11.44 43.11 -12.33
CA SER A 487 -10.76 42.69 -11.10
C SER A 487 -11.42 41.50 -10.41
N LYS A 488 -12.28 40.80 -11.09
CA LYS A 488 -12.79 39.47 -10.73
C LYS A 488 -12.37 38.47 -11.80
#